data_0c114c038fcb339c35184c7c871d2473
#
_entry.id   0c114c038fcb339c35184c7c871d2473
#
_cell.length_a   1.000
_cell.length_b   1.000
_cell.length_c   1.000
_cell.angle_alpha   90.00
_cell.angle_beta   90.00
_cell.angle_gamma   90.00
#
_symmetry.space_group_name_H-M   'P 1'
#
loop_
_entity.id
_entity.type
_entity.pdbx_description
1 polymer ?
#
loop_
_entity_poly.entity_id
_entity_poly.type
_entity_poly.pdbx_seq_one_letter_code
_entity_poly.pdbx_strand_id
1 'polypeptide(L)'
;MTNQTCKAAVLTKRHTIEVMDVQMPECGRDGMIIKLEAASICGTDLHLFEEDPAYPVILGHELCGRVVEMGPDAAKSMRCYTGEVKLGDRICLYPWVVCGTCENCLTYGIGACGVCDN
;
A
#
# COMPACT_ATOMS: atom_id res chain seq x y z
N MET A 1 6.46 -14.94 -14.48
CA MET A 1 5.85 -15.10 -13.15
C MET A 1 6.89 -15.71 -12.24
N THR A 2 7.35 -14.97 -11.26
CA THR A 2 8.31 -15.50 -10.25
C THR A 2 7.53 -16.45 -9.34
N ASN A 3 8.06 -17.65 -9.14
CA ASN A 3 7.47 -18.64 -8.22
C ASN A 3 7.77 -18.34 -6.74
N GLN A 4 8.03 -17.06 -6.43
CA GLN A 4 8.39 -16.62 -5.09
C GLN A 4 7.14 -16.26 -4.29
N THR A 5 7.12 -16.69 -3.03
CA THR A 5 6.06 -16.35 -2.08
C THR A 5 6.63 -15.54 -0.91
N CYS A 6 5.76 -14.80 -0.24
CA CYS A 6 6.05 -14.14 1.02
C CYS A 6 4.96 -14.48 2.05
N LYS A 7 5.28 -14.31 3.34
CA LYS A 7 4.30 -14.48 4.41
C LYS A 7 3.43 -13.23 4.53
N ALA A 8 2.13 -13.43 4.65
CA ALA A 8 1.17 -12.37 4.93
C ALA A 8 0.22 -12.77 6.06
N ALA A 9 -0.15 -11.80 6.88
CA ALA A 9 -1.23 -11.92 7.84
C ALA A 9 -2.54 -11.61 7.11
N VAL A 10 -3.41 -12.60 6.98
CA VAL A 10 -4.63 -12.53 6.16
C VAL A 10 -5.85 -12.67 7.06
N LEU A 11 -6.75 -11.70 7.01
CA LEU A 11 -8.07 -11.82 7.62
C LEU A 11 -8.91 -12.75 6.75
N THR A 12 -9.21 -13.94 7.27
CA THR A 12 -9.95 -14.98 6.55
C THR A 12 -11.43 -15.05 6.95
N LYS A 13 -11.73 -14.65 8.18
CA LYS A 13 -13.06 -14.55 8.77
C LYS A 13 -13.05 -13.46 9.83
N ARG A 14 -14.21 -13.04 10.26
CA ARG A 14 -14.36 -12.18 11.44
C ARG A 14 -13.50 -12.70 12.59
N HIS A 15 -12.70 -11.84 13.18
CA HIS A 15 -11.79 -12.13 14.31
C HIS A 15 -10.74 -13.22 14.03
N THR A 16 -10.50 -13.59 12.75
CA THR A 16 -9.55 -14.65 12.42
C THR A 16 -8.50 -14.18 11.43
N ILE A 17 -7.25 -14.09 11.90
CA ILE A 17 -6.09 -13.79 11.07
C ILE A 17 -5.22 -15.04 10.98
N GLU A 18 -4.89 -15.45 9.75
CA GLU A 18 -4.00 -16.58 9.47
C GLU A 18 -2.73 -16.09 8.76
N VAL A 19 -1.58 -16.68 9.11
CA VAL A 19 -0.34 -16.40 8.39
C VAL A 19 -0.25 -17.36 7.22
N MET A 20 -0.33 -16.79 6.01
CA MET A 20 -0.37 -17.56 4.76
C MET A 20 0.81 -17.21 3.86
N ASP A 21 1.18 -18.15 3.00
CA ASP A 21 2.07 -17.86 1.87
C ASP A 21 1.25 -17.26 0.72
N VAL A 22 1.62 -16.04 0.33
CA VAL A 22 1.00 -15.34 -0.79
C VAL A 22 2.03 -15.11 -1.89
N GLN A 23 1.57 -15.05 -3.13
CA GLN A 23 2.44 -14.77 -4.26
C GLN A 23 3.11 -13.40 -4.11
N MET A 24 4.42 -13.34 -4.32
CA MET A 24 5.12 -12.05 -4.39
C MET A 24 4.55 -11.21 -5.53
N PRO A 25 4.28 -9.91 -5.29
CA PRO A 25 3.86 -9.04 -6.37
C PRO A 25 4.97 -8.86 -7.42
N GLU A 26 4.58 -8.64 -8.67
CA GLU A 26 5.50 -8.24 -9.72
C GLU A 26 5.72 -6.73 -9.70
N CYS A 27 6.95 -6.29 -9.86
CA CYS A 27 7.26 -4.87 -9.96
C CYS A 27 6.82 -4.35 -11.33
N GLY A 28 5.78 -3.51 -11.35
CA GLY A 28 5.34 -2.81 -12.56
C GLY A 28 6.36 -1.76 -13.03
N ARG A 29 6.20 -1.27 -14.27
CA ARG A 29 7.09 -0.24 -14.83
C ARG A 29 7.20 1.02 -13.98
N ASP A 30 6.10 1.46 -13.41
CA ASP A 30 5.92 2.65 -12.57
C ASP A 30 5.79 2.34 -11.08
N GLY A 31 5.94 1.07 -10.71
CA GLY A 31 5.82 0.56 -9.35
C GLY A 31 7.16 0.37 -8.63
N MET A 32 7.06 0.02 -7.35
CA MET A 32 8.19 -0.42 -6.55
C MET A 32 7.77 -1.51 -5.58
N ILE A 33 8.71 -2.38 -5.21
CA ILE A 33 8.54 -3.37 -4.14
C ILE A 33 9.27 -2.87 -2.90
N ILE A 34 8.56 -2.91 -1.77
CA ILE A 34 9.06 -2.47 -0.49
C ILE A 34 9.16 -3.67 0.43
N LYS A 35 10.35 -3.91 0.98
CA LYS A 35 10.52 -4.84 2.08
C LYS A 35 10.06 -4.14 3.36
N LEU A 36 8.95 -4.62 3.91
CA LEU A 36 8.37 -4.06 5.12
C LEU A 36 9.33 -4.19 6.32
N GLU A 37 9.51 -3.11 7.06
CA GLU A 37 10.24 -3.05 8.32
C GLU A 37 9.27 -2.82 9.49
N ALA A 38 8.15 -2.14 9.23
CA ALA A 38 7.08 -1.93 10.20
C ALA A 38 5.73 -1.73 9.50
N ALA A 39 4.68 -2.16 10.15
CA ALA A 39 3.29 -1.88 9.80
C ALA A 39 2.55 -1.56 11.10
N SER A 40 1.80 -0.46 11.15
CA SER A 40 0.95 -0.14 12.28
C SER A 40 -0.48 -0.64 12.05
N ILE A 41 -1.23 -0.71 13.13
CA ILE A 41 -2.66 -1.05 13.12
C ILE A 41 -3.44 0.25 13.24
N CYS A 42 -4.26 0.56 12.24
CA CYS A 42 -5.17 1.68 12.20
C CYS A 42 -6.55 1.31 12.77
N GLY A 43 -7.35 2.30 13.13
CA GLY A 43 -8.75 2.09 13.49
C GLY A 43 -9.57 1.39 12.39
N THR A 44 -9.26 1.63 11.12
CA THR A 44 -9.87 0.94 9.98
C THR A 44 -9.61 -0.57 9.99
N ASP A 45 -8.40 -0.99 10.35
CA ASP A 45 -8.07 -2.42 10.46
C ASP A 45 -8.88 -3.10 11.55
N LEU A 46 -9.14 -2.40 12.67
CA LEU A 46 -9.99 -2.89 13.76
C LEU A 46 -11.45 -3.03 13.31
N HIS A 47 -11.98 -2.06 12.56
CA HIS A 47 -13.32 -2.16 12.00
C HIS A 47 -13.46 -3.36 11.06
N LEU A 48 -12.51 -3.54 10.15
CA LEU A 48 -12.50 -4.68 9.23
C LEU A 48 -12.37 -6.02 9.96
N PHE A 49 -11.63 -6.05 11.07
CA PHE A 49 -11.49 -7.26 11.91
C PHE A 49 -12.81 -7.67 12.58
N GLU A 50 -13.73 -6.72 12.82
CA GLU A 50 -15.06 -6.96 13.39
C GLU A 50 -16.09 -7.43 12.35
N GLU A 51 -15.74 -7.52 11.07
CA GLU A 51 -16.61 -7.89 9.98
C GLU A 51 -16.15 -9.20 9.31
N ASP A 52 -17.08 -9.93 8.69
CA ASP A 52 -16.72 -11.05 7.83
C ASP A 52 -16.30 -10.49 6.46
N PRO A 53 -15.05 -10.68 6.03
CA PRO A 53 -14.61 -10.19 4.75
C PRO A 53 -15.28 -10.99 3.60
N ALA A 54 -15.68 -10.30 2.53
CA ALA A 54 -16.27 -10.95 1.35
C ALA A 54 -15.29 -11.92 0.67
N TYR A 55 -13.99 -11.71 0.88
CA TYR A 55 -12.87 -12.56 0.43
C TYR A 55 -11.68 -12.34 1.37
N PRO A 56 -10.74 -13.28 1.47
CA PRO A 56 -9.56 -13.10 2.32
C PRO A 56 -8.80 -11.82 1.96
N VAL A 57 -8.45 -11.00 2.97
CA VAL A 57 -7.79 -9.70 2.77
C VAL A 57 -6.55 -9.56 3.65
N ILE A 58 -5.49 -9.01 3.10
CA ILE A 58 -4.30 -8.61 3.85
C ILE A 58 -4.58 -7.22 4.43
N LEU A 59 -4.65 -7.12 5.75
CA LEU A 59 -4.84 -5.85 6.44
C LEU A 59 -3.54 -5.06 6.53
N GLY A 60 -3.67 -3.77 6.83
CA GLY A 60 -2.57 -2.83 7.04
C GLY A 60 -2.34 -1.91 5.84
N HIS A 61 -2.26 -0.63 6.13
CA HIS A 61 -2.07 0.43 5.13
C HIS A 61 -1.11 1.53 5.63
N GLU A 62 -0.71 1.50 6.88
CA GLU A 62 0.29 2.39 7.48
C GLU A 62 1.64 1.66 7.51
N LEU A 63 2.38 1.76 6.42
CA LEU A 63 3.52 0.92 6.13
C LEU A 63 4.81 1.73 6.06
N CYS A 64 5.87 1.18 6.65
CA CYS A 64 7.23 1.69 6.52
C CYS A 64 8.15 0.54 6.08
N GLY A 65 9.08 0.84 5.19
CA GLY A 65 10.01 -0.19 4.72
C GLY A 65 11.06 0.36 3.77
N ARG A 66 11.84 -0.56 3.24
CA ARG A 66 12.95 -0.26 2.34
C ARG A 66 12.61 -0.66 0.92
N VAL A 67 12.86 0.22 -0.03
CA VAL A 67 12.69 -0.05 -1.47
C VAL A 67 13.72 -1.09 -1.89
N VAL A 68 13.26 -2.25 -2.35
CA VAL A 68 14.11 -3.38 -2.78
C VAL A 68 14.06 -3.62 -4.28
N GLU A 69 13.04 -3.12 -4.96
CA GLU A 69 12.91 -3.19 -6.41
C GLU A 69 12.17 -1.95 -6.92
N MET A 70 12.54 -1.46 -8.09
CA MET A 70 11.91 -0.31 -8.74
C MET A 70 11.77 -0.55 -10.24
N GLY A 71 10.60 -0.24 -10.75
CA GLY A 71 10.39 -0.16 -12.19
C GLY A 71 11.10 1.04 -12.81
N PRO A 72 11.38 1.00 -14.11
CA PRO A 72 12.18 2.04 -14.80
C PRO A 72 11.54 3.44 -14.78
N ASP A 73 10.24 3.52 -14.60
CA ASP A 73 9.49 4.78 -14.57
C ASP A 73 9.05 5.18 -13.15
N ALA A 74 9.31 4.34 -12.14
CA ALA A 74 8.81 4.52 -10.77
C ALA A 74 9.21 5.87 -10.15
N ALA A 75 10.48 6.29 -10.29
CA ALA A 75 10.95 7.55 -9.73
C ALA A 75 10.24 8.79 -10.30
N LYS A 76 9.71 8.69 -11.53
CA LYS A 76 8.96 9.77 -12.20
C LYS A 76 7.48 9.76 -11.84
N SER A 77 6.93 8.57 -11.59
CA SER A 77 5.50 8.36 -11.30
C SER A 77 5.16 8.65 -9.84
N MET A 78 6.12 8.41 -8.94
CA MET A 78 5.92 8.56 -7.50
C MET A 78 6.06 10.00 -7.07
N ARG A 79 5.11 10.47 -6.26
CA ARG A 79 5.25 11.73 -5.54
C ARG A 79 5.96 11.47 -4.22
N CYS A 80 7.15 12.03 -4.06
CA CYS A 80 7.90 11.95 -2.82
C CYS A 80 7.99 13.35 -2.19
N TYR A 81 7.76 13.43 -0.88
CA TYR A 81 7.78 14.69 -0.13
C TYR A 81 9.18 15.28 -0.05
N THR A 82 10.22 14.46 -0.04
CA THR A 82 11.61 14.86 0.16
C THR A 82 12.47 14.83 -1.11
N GLY A 83 11.88 14.66 -2.29
CA GLY A 83 12.58 14.55 -3.56
C GLY A 83 12.35 13.21 -4.28
N GLU A 84 13.34 12.76 -5.04
CA GLU A 84 13.25 11.47 -5.75
C GLU A 84 13.52 10.30 -4.81
N VAL A 85 12.67 9.27 -4.89
CA VAL A 85 12.91 8.00 -4.21
C VAL A 85 13.87 7.14 -5.02
N LYS A 86 14.75 6.39 -4.33
CA LYS A 86 15.78 5.53 -4.92
C LYS A 86 15.76 4.13 -4.32
N LEU A 87 16.34 3.20 -5.05
CA LEU A 87 16.56 1.85 -4.54
C LEU A 87 17.37 1.89 -3.24
N GLY A 88 16.90 1.21 -2.22
CA GLY A 88 17.51 1.16 -0.90
C GLY A 88 16.99 2.23 0.08
N ASP A 89 16.25 3.22 -0.37
CA ASP A 89 15.67 4.22 0.52
C ASP A 89 14.66 3.61 1.48
N ARG A 90 14.63 4.14 2.70
CA ARG A 90 13.56 3.84 3.66
C ARG A 90 12.43 4.85 3.46
N ILE A 91 11.23 4.35 3.25
CA ILE A 91 10.06 5.17 2.98
C ILE A 91 8.89 4.77 3.89
N CYS A 92 8.02 5.74 4.14
CA CYS A 92 6.69 5.51 4.68
C CYS A 92 5.68 5.76 3.56
N LEU A 93 4.69 4.88 3.44
CA LEU A 93 3.64 5.04 2.45
C LEU A 93 2.56 5.98 2.97
N TYR A 94 2.12 6.87 2.10
CA TYR A 94 0.90 7.63 2.31
C TYR A 94 -0.27 6.80 1.74
N PRO A 95 -1.22 6.35 2.59
CA PRO A 95 -2.19 5.31 2.21
C PRO A 95 -3.33 5.82 1.32
N TRP A 96 -3.46 7.12 1.17
CA TRP A 96 -4.59 7.74 0.47
C TRP A 96 -4.29 7.95 -1.00
N VAL A 97 -5.08 7.34 -1.85
CA VAL A 97 -5.03 7.52 -3.30
C VAL A 97 -6.18 8.42 -3.72
N VAL A 98 -5.87 9.45 -4.47
CA VAL A 98 -6.85 10.40 -5.03
C VAL A 98 -6.88 10.28 -6.54
N CYS A 99 -8.04 10.49 -7.17
CA CYS A 99 -8.18 10.32 -8.63
C CYS A 99 -7.40 11.37 -9.44
N GLY A 100 -7.14 12.53 -8.87
CA GLY A 100 -6.39 13.63 -9.50
C GLY A 100 -7.18 14.43 -10.56
N THR A 101 -8.43 14.08 -10.84
CA THR A 101 -9.22 14.66 -11.93
C THR A 101 -10.54 15.29 -11.52
N CYS A 102 -11.12 14.94 -10.38
CA CYS A 102 -12.33 15.58 -9.86
C CYS A 102 -12.05 17.01 -9.34
N GLU A 103 -13.08 17.79 -9.15
CA GLU A 103 -12.98 19.18 -8.69
C GLU A 103 -12.20 19.30 -7.37
N ASN A 104 -12.49 18.43 -6.41
CA ASN A 104 -11.79 18.38 -5.13
C ASN A 104 -10.29 18.10 -5.31
N CYS A 105 -9.92 17.15 -6.15
CA CYS A 105 -8.52 16.84 -6.44
C CYS A 105 -7.79 17.98 -7.15
N LEU A 106 -8.45 18.66 -8.08
CA LEU A 106 -7.87 19.81 -8.79
C LEU A 106 -7.68 21.01 -7.87
N THR A 107 -8.57 21.17 -6.88
CA THR A 107 -8.52 22.28 -5.90
C THR A 107 -7.50 22.02 -4.79
N TYR A 108 -7.53 20.83 -4.20
CA TYR A 108 -6.78 20.51 -2.97
C TYR A 108 -5.60 19.57 -3.20
N GLY A 109 -5.43 19.02 -4.41
CA GLY A 109 -4.36 18.07 -4.72
C GLY A 109 -4.42 16.83 -3.82
N ILE A 110 -3.30 16.44 -3.22
CA ILE A 110 -3.22 15.30 -2.30
C ILE A 110 -4.06 15.52 -1.03
N GLY A 111 -4.35 16.76 -0.66
CA GLY A 111 -5.23 17.11 0.46
C GLY A 111 -6.70 16.72 0.24
N ALA A 112 -7.08 16.34 -1.00
CA ALA A 112 -8.43 15.88 -1.31
C ALA A 112 -8.75 14.47 -0.81
N CYS A 113 -7.85 13.79 -0.11
CA CYS A 113 -7.98 12.38 0.29
C CYS A 113 -9.25 12.05 1.07
N GLY A 114 -9.83 13.00 1.80
CA GLY A 114 -11.10 12.80 2.53
C GLY A 114 -12.36 13.22 1.76
N VAL A 115 -12.21 13.83 0.58
CA VAL A 115 -13.30 14.42 -0.19
C VAL A 115 -13.21 14.14 -1.71
N CYS A 116 -12.33 13.24 -2.11
CA CYS A 116 -12.23 12.78 -3.49
C CYS A 116 -13.51 12.06 -3.90
N ASP A 117 -14.04 12.36 -5.09
CA ASP A 117 -15.33 11.85 -5.56
C ASP A 117 -15.24 10.40 -6.12
N ASN A 118 -14.03 9.84 -6.26
CA ASN A 118 -13.80 8.48 -6.81
C ASN A 118 -12.95 7.63 -5.88
#